data_8f99e1beb75fabb2876d2b8ac4122947
#
_entry.id   8f99e1beb75fabb2876d2b8ac4122947
#
_cell.length_a   1.000
_cell.length_b   1.000
_cell.length_c   1.000
_cell.angle_alpha   90.00
_cell.angle_beta   90.00
_cell.angle_gamma   90.00
#
_symmetry.space_group_name_H-M   'P 1'
#
loop_
_entity.id
_entity.type
_entity.pdbx_description
1 polymer ?
#
loop_
_entity_poly.entity_id
_entity_poly.type
_entity_poly.pdbx_seq_one_letter_code
_entity_poly.pdbx_strand_id
1 'polypeptide(L)'
;MVDEPETFLNAAVYNELWDLLISERSDCQFVFASHNMDFVQSRTNATYIWCKKFEAPYSLEHQKLDDSLNLPLALLTEVSGTKKPILFCEGTKNSLDYQIYSKLFSEFCFVKPVQGHKQVIQHTKAYNNLNKMHGNKAYGIIDYDWMDESSIKENKEEGIFVLPFNEVEMILVDEAVVKSCLPFDDDKEKQRKFENFQRSIIESCEEKKEKIISIALKKRLDEFLEGNCIQNNKPTKDDVEKFLKNLVNEFDTSSTVDYITSIVEDSLDSSDFSSILKICNLKQEIIEYRGNTEITPKFKEKALSRITLDSDLQKELRHKYFKELEAELLDH
;
A
#
# COMPACT_ATOMS: atom_id res chain seq x y z
N MET A 1 -9.77 30.54 24.61
CA MET A 1 -8.84 29.42 24.37
C MET A 1 -9.10 28.37 25.43
N VAL A 2 -9.15 27.11 25.03
CA VAL A 2 -9.38 25.94 25.89
C VAL A 2 -8.22 24.97 25.65
N ASP A 3 -7.57 24.55 26.72
CA ASP A 3 -6.48 23.58 26.69
C ASP A 3 -7.04 22.22 27.11
N GLU A 4 -6.71 21.16 26.36
CA GLU A 4 -7.19 19.78 26.58
C GLU A 4 -8.72 19.70 26.79
N PRO A 5 -9.54 20.15 25.81
CA PRO A 5 -11.01 20.24 25.94
C PRO A 5 -11.70 18.89 26.23
N GLU A 6 -11.03 17.80 25.99
CA GLU A 6 -11.47 16.42 26.22
C GLU A 6 -11.11 15.88 27.62
N THR A 7 -10.26 16.57 28.35
CA THR A 7 -9.75 16.07 29.62
C THR A 7 -10.87 15.88 30.64
N PHE A 8 -10.91 14.72 31.29
CA PHE A 8 -11.94 14.26 32.25
C PHE A 8 -13.35 14.03 31.68
N LEU A 9 -13.54 14.09 30.36
CA LEU A 9 -14.83 13.82 29.71
C LEU A 9 -14.80 12.51 28.92
N ASN A 10 -15.94 11.84 28.82
CA ASN A 10 -16.10 10.68 27.95
C ASN A 10 -16.13 11.11 26.48
N ALA A 11 -15.51 10.33 25.59
CA ALA A 11 -15.43 10.61 24.16
C ALA A 11 -16.81 10.86 23.50
N ALA A 12 -17.85 10.16 23.94
CA ALA A 12 -19.21 10.36 23.46
C ALA A 12 -19.82 11.71 23.89
N VAL A 13 -19.31 12.32 24.94
CA VAL A 13 -19.89 13.53 25.56
C VAL A 13 -19.16 14.80 25.14
N TYR A 14 -17.82 14.80 25.08
CA TYR A 14 -17.08 16.03 24.84
C TYR A 14 -17.33 16.60 23.43
N ASN A 15 -17.49 15.74 22.42
CA ASN A 15 -17.77 16.21 21.08
C ASN A 15 -19.13 16.91 20.99
N GLU A 16 -20.18 16.29 21.50
CA GLU A 16 -21.53 16.88 21.53
C GLU A 16 -21.58 18.17 22.37
N LEU A 17 -20.91 18.18 23.51
CA LEU A 17 -20.84 19.37 24.36
C LEU A 17 -20.21 20.57 23.64
N TRP A 18 -19.05 20.35 22.99
CA TRP A 18 -18.38 21.45 22.30
C TRP A 18 -19.08 21.86 21.02
N ASP A 19 -19.73 20.94 20.29
CA ASP A 19 -20.55 21.28 19.13
C ASP A 19 -21.76 22.15 19.54
N LEU A 20 -22.41 21.83 20.65
CA LEU A 20 -23.47 22.61 21.19
C LEU A 20 -22.98 24.02 21.61
N LEU A 21 -21.89 24.10 22.37
CA LEU A 21 -21.36 25.39 22.83
C LEU A 21 -20.90 26.26 21.64
N ILE A 22 -20.32 25.72 20.61
CA ILE A 22 -19.90 26.42 19.39
C ILE A 22 -21.16 26.96 18.66
N SER A 23 -22.19 26.13 18.53
CA SER A 23 -23.43 26.52 17.85
C SER A 23 -24.21 27.64 18.59
N GLU A 24 -24.26 27.58 19.92
CA GLU A 24 -24.95 28.58 20.78
C GLU A 24 -24.18 29.90 20.91
N ARG A 25 -22.88 29.89 20.67
CA ARG A 25 -22.02 31.06 20.83
C ARG A 25 -21.35 31.46 19.52
N SER A 26 -22.14 31.72 18.50
CA SER A 26 -21.68 32.20 17.19
C SER A 26 -20.96 33.56 17.25
N ASP A 27 -21.12 34.31 18.37
CA ASP A 27 -20.42 35.54 18.67
C ASP A 27 -18.99 35.36 19.19
N CYS A 28 -18.57 34.11 19.44
CA CYS A 28 -17.25 33.79 20.00
C CYS A 28 -16.36 33.04 18.99
N GLN A 29 -15.06 33.35 19.04
CA GLN A 29 -14.02 32.49 18.41
C GLN A 29 -13.51 31.49 19.44
N PHE A 30 -13.62 30.21 19.10
CA PHE A 30 -13.07 29.12 19.91
C PHE A 30 -11.67 28.76 19.42
N VAL A 31 -10.73 28.66 20.33
CA VAL A 31 -9.37 28.15 20.08
C VAL A 31 -9.13 27.00 21.05
N PHE A 32 -8.88 25.84 20.52
CA PHE A 32 -8.58 24.62 21.29
C PHE A 32 -7.11 24.23 21.11
N ALA A 33 -6.47 23.83 22.19
CA ALA A 33 -5.21 23.11 22.15
C ALA A 33 -5.48 21.67 22.63
N SER A 34 -5.20 20.68 21.81
CA SER A 34 -5.46 19.28 22.11
C SER A 34 -4.45 18.39 21.43
N HIS A 35 -4.11 17.30 22.07
CA HIS A 35 -3.36 16.19 21.47
C HIS A 35 -4.26 14.96 21.20
N ASN A 36 -5.55 15.06 21.51
CA ASN A 36 -6.52 13.98 21.27
C ASN A 36 -7.02 14.03 19.82
N MET A 37 -6.68 12.97 19.06
CA MET A 37 -6.99 12.88 17.64
C MET A 37 -8.49 12.76 17.35
N ASP A 38 -9.26 12.09 18.20
CA ASP A 38 -10.72 11.96 18.04
C ASP A 38 -11.40 13.32 18.17
N PHE A 39 -10.94 14.14 19.13
CA PHE A 39 -11.43 15.52 19.28
C PHE A 39 -11.06 16.36 18.06
N VAL A 40 -9.82 16.30 17.59
CA VAL A 40 -9.34 17.07 16.44
C VAL A 40 -10.11 16.68 15.17
N GLN A 41 -10.23 15.38 14.86
CA GLN A 41 -10.91 14.89 13.65
C GLN A 41 -12.40 15.21 13.60
N SER A 42 -13.05 15.35 14.75
CA SER A 42 -14.49 15.69 14.81
C SER A 42 -14.79 17.14 14.43
N ARG A 43 -13.80 18.04 14.34
CA ARG A 43 -13.95 19.48 14.06
C ARG A 43 -13.86 19.78 12.55
N THR A 44 -14.84 19.39 11.74
CA THR A 44 -14.80 19.46 10.27
C THR A 44 -14.65 20.85 9.66
N ASN A 45 -15.04 21.92 10.39
CA ASN A 45 -14.99 23.31 9.92
C ASN A 45 -13.94 24.16 10.66
N ALA A 46 -12.92 23.53 11.23
CA ALA A 46 -11.89 24.23 11.98
C ALA A 46 -10.66 24.56 11.11
N THR A 47 -9.95 25.63 11.48
CA THR A 47 -8.58 25.86 11.00
C THR A 47 -7.62 25.15 11.93
N TYR A 48 -6.76 24.32 11.38
CA TYR A 48 -5.80 23.55 12.14
C TYR A 48 -4.42 24.20 12.08
N ILE A 49 -3.79 24.32 13.26
CA ILE A 49 -2.43 24.81 13.40
C ILE A 49 -1.62 23.75 14.14
N TRP A 50 -0.65 23.20 13.47
CA TRP A 50 0.28 22.28 14.09
C TRP A 50 1.43 23.04 14.77
N CYS A 51 1.50 22.91 16.10
CA CYS A 51 2.60 23.42 16.91
C CYS A 51 3.71 22.37 16.96
N LYS A 52 4.85 22.65 16.33
CA LYS A 52 5.94 21.67 16.11
C LYS A 52 6.97 21.68 17.23
N LYS A 53 7.49 22.84 17.55
CA LYS A 53 8.58 23.02 18.50
C LYS A 53 8.46 24.34 19.20
N PHE A 54 8.65 24.32 20.49
CA PHE A 54 8.80 25.53 21.30
C PHE A 54 10.27 25.67 21.73
N GLU A 55 10.87 26.81 21.42
CA GLU A 55 12.18 27.21 21.90
C GLU A 55 12.02 28.39 22.84
N ALA A 56 12.35 28.16 24.11
CA ALA A 56 12.29 29.22 25.11
C ALA A 56 13.24 30.38 24.72
N PRO A 57 12.89 31.65 24.98
CA PRO A 57 11.71 32.05 25.75
C PRO A 57 10.47 32.33 24.90
N TYR A 58 10.54 32.50 23.57
CA TYR A 58 9.42 33.04 22.81
C TYR A 58 9.26 32.49 21.37
N SER A 59 9.98 31.47 20.97
CA SER A 59 9.89 30.97 19.60
C SER A 59 9.01 29.70 19.54
N LEU A 60 7.89 29.80 18.80
CA LEU A 60 6.99 28.68 18.50
C LEU A 60 7.01 28.42 17.01
N GLU A 61 7.56 27.29 16.62
CA GLU A 61 7.44 26.81 15.25
C GLU A 61 6.07 26.18 15.03
N HIS A 62 5.29 26.74 14.11
CA HIS A 62 3.94 26.26 13.83
C HIS A 62 3.64 26.29 12.33
N GLN A 63 2.65 25.50 11.91
CA GLN A 63 2.18 25.46 10.53
C GLN A 63 0.66 25.31 10.47
N LYS A 64 0.04 26.08 9.56
CA LYS A 64 -1.37 25.88 9.21
C LYS A 64 -1.48 24.63 8.33
N LEU A 65 -2.38 23.71 8.71
CA LEU A 65 -2.71 22.53 7.91
C LEU A 65 -3.89 22.92 6.99
N ASP A 66 -3.69 22.76 5.70
CA ASP A 66 -4.73 22.99 4.68
C ASP A 66 -4.70 21.90 3.61
N ASP A 67 -5.65 21.93 2.70
CA ASP A 67 -5.80 20.92 1.63
C ASP A 67 -4.64 20.90 0.63
N SER A 68 -3.75 21.90 0.66
CA SER A 68 -2.56 21.97 -0.20
C SER A 68 -1.51 20.89 0.11
N LEU A 69 -1.63 20.25 1.28
CA LEU A 69 -0.69 19.21 1.72
C LEU A 69 -0.91 17.85 1.03
N ASN A 70 -1.98 17.68 0.28
CA ASN A 70 -2.36 16.41 -0.37
C ASN A 70 -2.38 15.19 0.57
N LEU A 71 -2.48 15.45 1.88
CA LEU A 71 -2.55 14.44 2.92
C LEU A 71 -3.81 14.66 3.75
N PRO A 72 -4.74 13.70 3.84
CA PRO A 72 -5.91 13.84 4.69
C PRO A 72 -5.50 14.14 6.14
N LEU A 73 -6.10 15.16 6.74
CA LEU A 73 -5.79 15.56 8.10
C LEU A 73 -5.90 14.39 9.10
N ALA A 74 -6.92 13.55 8.94
CA ALA A 74 -7.09 12.35 9.76
C ALA A 74 -5.88 11.41 9.67
N LEU A 75 -5.29 11.25 8.48
CA LEU A 75 -4.10 10.44 8.29
C LEU A 75 -2.87 11.10 8.93
N LEU A 76 -2.69 12.39 8.70
CA LEU A 76 -1.57 13.14 9.28
C LEU A 76 -1.57 13.07 10.81
N THR A 77 -2.73 13.22 11.43
CA THR A 77 -2.86 13.17 12.90
C THR A 77 -2.62 11.76 13.44
N GLU A 78 -3.06 10.70 12.74
CA GLU A 78 -2.82 9.31 13.16
C GLU A 78 -1.33 8.95 13.13
N VAL A 79 -0.59 9.44 12.15
CA VAL A 79 0.83 9.09 11.97
C VAL A 79 1.80 10.04 12.67
N SER A 80 1.41 11.27 12.96
CA SER A 80 2.31 12.26 13.58
C SER A 80 2.70 11.93 15.03
N GLY A 81 1.95 11.06 15.70
CA GLY A 81 2.27 10.58 17.05
C GLY A 81 3.30 9.46 17.11
N THR A 82 3.66 8.84 15.99
CA THR A 82 4.66 7.76 15.97
C THR A 82 6.07 8.31 15.81
N LYS A 83 7.01 7.71 16.54
CA LYS A 83 8.46 7.94 16.37
C LYS A 83 9.08 6.97 15.36
N LYS A 84 8.37 5.90 15.01
CA LYS A 84 8.81 4.92 14.01
C LYS A 84 8.52 5.44 12.61
N PRO A 85 9.32 5.07 11.61
CA PRO A 85 8.98 5.27 10.20
C PRO A 85 7.57 4.74 9.88
N ILE A 86 6.97 5.27 8.82
CA ILE A 86 5.64 4.84 8.37
C ILE A 86 5.80 4.03 7.11
N LEU A 87 5.09 2.91 7.02
CA LEU A 87 4.98 2.12 5.80
C LEU A 87 3.53 2.16 5.30
N PHE A 88 3.30 2.92 4.23
CA PHE A 88 2.02 2.90 3.54
C PHE A 88 1.90 1.67 2.65
N CYS A 89 0.78 0.98 2.71
CA CYS A 89 0.46 -0.16 1.84
C CYS A 89 -0.96 -0.07 1.33
N GLU A 90 -1.30 -0.85 0.31
CA GLU A 90 -2.63 -0.88 -0.26
C GLU A 90 -3.67 -1.52 0.66
N GLY A 91 -4.93 -1.18 0.42
CA GLY A 91 -6.09 -1.84 1.02
C GLY A 91 -6.58 -1.23 2.33
N THR A 92 -7.10 -2.07 3.19
CA THR A 92 -7.69 -1.75 4.50
C THR A 92 -7.06 -2.61 5.60
N LYS A 93 -7.40 -2.37 6.86
CA LYS A 93 -6.94 -3.21 7.98
C LYS A 93 -7.33 -4.70 7.86
N ASN A 94 -8.32 -5.01 7.02
CA ASN A 94 -8.75 -6.39 6.77
C ASN A 94 -8.13 -7.00 5.50
N SER A 95 -7.42 -6.22 4.68
CA SER A 95 -6.76 -6.72 3.47
C SER A 95 -5.58 -7.62 3.81
N LEU A 96 -5.22 -8.49 2.87
CA LEU A 96 -4.09 -9.40 3.02
C LEU A 96 -2.76 -8.63 3.10
N ASP A 97 -2.63 -7.56 2.33
CA ASP A 97 -1.48 -6.65 2.34
C ASP A 97 -1.17 -6.17 3.76
N TYR A 98 -2.15 -5.54 4.39
CA TYR A 98 -1.98 -5.05 5.75
C TYR A 98 -1.67 -6.20 6.73
N GLN A 99 -2.33 -7.35 6.60
CA GLN A 99 -2.08 -8.50 7.47
C GLN A 99 -0.65 -9.01 7.34
N ILE A 100 -0.12 -9.13 6.12
CA ILE A 100 1.25 -9.57 5.86
C ILE A 100 2.24 -8.50 6.32
N TYR A 101 2.12 -7.27 5.82
CA TYR A 101 3.10 -6.22 6.12
C TYR A 101 3.13 -5.85 7.60
N SER A 102 1.99 -5.84 8.29
CA SER A 102 1.98 -5.61 9.74
C SER A 102 2.71 -6.70 10.52
N LYS A 103 2.72 -7.95 10.04
CA LYS A 103 3.50 -9.04 10.68
C LYS A 103 4.98 -8.96 10.33
N LEU A 104 5.30 -8.60 9.13
CA LEU A 104 6.70 -8.48 8.70
C LEU A 104 7.39 -7.24 9.29
N PHE A 105 6.70 -6.11 9.44
CA PHE A 105 7.36 -4.83 9.67
C PHE A 105 6.93 -4.05 10.92
N SER A 106 5.90 -4.46 11.69
CA SER A 106 5.43 -3.68 12.86
C SER A 106 6.48 -3.47 13.96
N GLU A 107 7.52 -4.28 13.99
CA GLU A 107 8.66 -4.09 14.89
C GLU A 107 9.47 -2.84 14.49
N PHE A 108 9.60 -2.56 13.21
CA PHE A 108 10.46 -1.50 12.64
C PHE A 108 9.70 -0.22 12.31
N CYS A 109 8.45 -0.32 11.86
CA CYS A 109 7.67 0.81 11.37
C CYS A 109 6.19 0.72 11.77
N PHE A 110 5.48 1.83 11.59
CA PHE A 110 4.02 1.87 11.69
C PHE A 110 3.42 1.57 10.31
N VAL A 111 2.80 0.41 10.16
CA VAL A 111 2.17 0.01 8.89
C VAL A 111 0.78 0.63 8.80
N LYS A 112 0.54 1.40 7.74
CA LYS A 112 -0.73 2.10 7.49
C LYS A 112 -1.32 1.73 6.14
N PRO A 113 -2.47 1.04 6.09
CA PRO A 113 -3.17 0.78 4.84
C PRO A 113 -3.88 2.03 4.33
N VAL A 114 -3.84 2.22 3.01
CA VAL A 114 -4.53 3.28 2.26
C VAL A 114 -5.14 2.69 0.98
N GLN A 115 -6.11 3.40 0.38
CA GLN A 115 -6.91 2.82 -0.71
C GLN A 115 -6.19 2.76 -2.06
N GLY A 116 -5.45 1.79 -2.42
CA GLY A 116 -4.84 1.59 -3.73
C GLY A 116 -3.50 2.30 -3.96
N HIS A 117 -2.78 1.87 -4.99
CA HIS A 117 -1.38 2.23 -5.21
C HIS A 117 -1.14 3.74 -5.40
N LYS A 118 -2.04 4.46 -6.10
CA LYS A 118 -1.91 5.92 -6.28
C LYS A 118 -1.90 6.66 -4.96
N GLN A 119 -2.71 6.22 -3.99
CA GLN A 119 -2.74 6.83 -2.66
C GLN A 119 -1.51 6.47 -1.84
N VAL A 120 -0.96 5.24 -1.99
CA VAL A 120 0.32 4.89 -1.38
C VAL A 120 1.41 5.85 -1.86
N ILE A 121 1.53 6.04 -3.18
CA ILE A 121 2.51 6.95 -3.80
C ILE A 121 2.29 8.39 -3.30
N GLN A 122 1.07 8.90 -3.40
CA GLN A 122 0.72 10.26 -3.03
C GLN A 122 1.01 10.54 -1.55
N HIS A 123 0.60 9.63 -0.66
CA HIS A 123 0.77 9.84 0.78
C HIS A 123 2.24 9.72 1.20
N THR A 124 2.99 8.80 0.61
CA THR A 124 4.43 8.68 0.86
C THR A 124 5.16 9.97 0.47
N LYS A 125 4.94 10.45 -0.75
CA LYS A 125 5.55 11.70 -1.23
C LYS A 125 5.13 12.91 -0.40
N ALA A 126 3.82 13.05 -0.15
CA ALA A 126 3.30 14.16 0.64
C ALA A 126 3.86 14.17 2.06
N TYR A 127 3.92 13.01 2.72
CA TYR A 127 4.50 12.89 4.06
C TYR A 127 5.99 13.23 4.07
N ASN A 128 6.78 12.70 3.13
CA ASN A 128 8.21 12.99 3.04
C ASN A 128 8.52 14.46 2.72
N ASN A 129 7.67 15.13 1.94
CA ASN A 129 7.78 16.58 1.71
C ASN A 129 7.57 17.40 3.00
N LEU A 130 6.88 16.84 3.98
CA LEU A 130 6.69 17.44 5.31
C LEU A 130 7.79 17.04 6.31
N ASN A 131 8.83 16.34 5.91
CA ASN A 131 9.88 15.80 6.78
C ASN A 131 10.50 16.87 7.69
N LYS A 132 10.70 18.10 7.20
CA LYS A 132 11.15 19.24 8.04
C LYS A 132 10.21 19.55 9.22
N MET A 133 8.97 19.06 9.14
CA MET A 133 7.94 19.30 10.16
C MET A 133 7.98 18.25 11.28
N HIS A 134 8.16 16.98 10.96
CA HIS A 134 8.01 15.87 11.92
C HIS A 134 9.31 15.09 12.17
N GLY A 135 10.35 15.32 11.35
CA GLY A 135 11.64 14.64 11.50
C GLY A 135 11.57 13.12 11.32
N ASN A 136 10.49 12.61 10.72
CA ASN A 136 10.24 11.20 10.49
C ASN A 136 10.13 10.92 8.98
N LYS A 137 10.24 9.67 8.58
CA LYS A 137 10.23 9.25 7.17
C LYS A 137 9.08 8.30 6.90
N ALA A 138 8.52 8.37 5.71
CA ALA A 138 7.54 7.41 5.23
C ALA A 138 8.07 6.66 4.02
N TYR A 139 7.64 5.42 3.91
CA TYR A 139 7.87 4.53 2.80
C TYR A 139 6.54 4.05 2.24
N GLY A 140 6.52 3.69 0.97
CA GLY A 140 5.39 3.05 0.33
C GLY A 140 5.76 1.66 -0.16
N ILE A 141 4.79 0.76 -0.17
CA ILE A 141 4.93 -0.54 -0.83
C ILE A 141 3.71 -0.78 -1.72
N ILE A 142 3.95 -1.13 -2.97
CA ILE A 142 2.93 -1.31 -4.01
C ILE A 142 3.18 -2.60 -4.79
N ASP A 143 2.13 -3.12 -5.38
CA ASP A 143 2.18 -4.26 -6.29
C ASP A 143 3.01 -3.95 -7.55
N TYR A 144 3.56 -4.97 -8.20
CA TYR A 144 4.35 -4.80 -9.42
C TYR A 144 3.55 -4.22 -10.58
N ASP A 145 2.32 -4.68 -10.75
CA ASP A 145 1.35 -4.14 -11.69
C ASP A 145 1.86 -3.89 -13.12
N TRP A 146 2.81 -4.73 -13.59
CA TRP A 146 3.41 -4.62 -14.91
C TRP A 146 4.19 -3.31 -15.15
N MET A 147 4.67 -2.72 -14.08
CA MET A 147 5.44 -1.48 -14.11
C MET A 147 6.78 -1.68 -14.84
N ASP A 148 7.17 -0.69 -15.64
CA ASP A 148 8.47 -0.72 -16.29
C ASP A 148 9.62 -0.36 -15.33
N GLU A 149 10.86 -0.75 -15.70
CA GLU A 149 12.02 -0.59 -14.83
C GLU A 149 12.35 0.88 -14.52
N SER A 150 12.04 1.82 -15.42
CA SER A 150 12.26 3.24 -15.17
C SER A 150 11.32 3.76 -14.08
N SER A 151 10.05 3.39 -14.17
CA SER A 151 9.04 3.73 -13.15
C SER A 151 9.33 3.08 -11.79
N ILE A 152 9.82 1.84 -11.77
CA ILE A 152 10.26 1.18 -10.53
C ILE A 152 11.41 1.95 -9.89
N LYS A 153 12.39 2.38 -10.68
CA LYS A 153 13.53 3.16 -10.17
C LYS A 153 13.12 4.53 -9.65
N GLU A 154 12.27 5.25 -10.38
CA GLU A 154 11.74 6.55 -9.94
C GLU A 154 10.96 6.43 -8.63
N ASN A 155 10.10 5.43 -8.52
CA ASN A 155 9.37 5.16 -7.27
C ASN A 155 10.33 4.89 -6.11
N LYS A 156 11.38 4.10 -6.32
CA LYS A 156 12.37 3.80 -5.29
C LYS A 156 13.10 5.05 -4.79
N GLU A 157 13.47 5.98 -5.69
CA GLU A 157 14.09 7.26 -5.31
C GLU A 157 13.19 8.10 -4.39
N GLU A 158 11.87 7.91 -4.49
CA GLU A 158 10.86 8.57 -3.65
C GLU A 158 10.49 7.75 -2.38
N GLY A 159 11.21 6.66 -2.11
CA GLY A 159 10.95 5.78 -0.96
C GLY A 159 9.76 4.83 -1.16
N ILE A 160 9.39 4.55 -2.40
CA ILE A 160 8.29 3.65 -2.75
C ILE A 160 8.87 2.37 -3.34
N PHE A 161 8.60 1.24 -2.69
CA PHE A 161 9.11 -0.07 -3.06
C PHE A 161 8.04 -0.84 -3.84
N VAL A 162 8.46 -1.42 -4.96
CA VAL A 162 7.60 -2.25 -5.80
C VAL A 162 7.88 -3.71 -5.47
N LEU A 163 6.84 -4.53 -5.33
CA LEU A 163 6.97 -5.97 -5.08
C LEU A 163 7.75 -6.66 -6.21
N PRO A 164 8.53 -7.70 -5.90
CA PRO A 164 9.21 -8.50 -6.90
C PRO A 164 8.28 -9.49 -7.63
N PHE A 165 6.99 -9.50 -7.29
CA PHE A 165 5.94 -10.35 -7.87
C PHE A 165 4.66 -9.55 -8.11
N ASN A 166 3.73 -10.11 -8.89
CA ASN A 166 2.56 -9.38 -9.38
C ASN A 166 1.68 -8.82 -8.26
N GLU A 167 1.32 -9.66 -7.28
CA GLU A 167 0.44 -9.33 -6.17
C GLU A 167 1.01 -9.91 -4.86
N VAL A 168 0.73 -9.27 -3.73
CA VAL A 168 1.23 -9.70 -2.41
C VAL A 168 0.87 -11.15 -2.07
N GLU A 169 -0.24 -11.66 -2.59
CA GLU A 169 -0.66 -13.05 -2.41
C GLU A 169 0.41 -14.06 -2.83
N MET A 170 1.27 -13.71 -3.77
CA MET A 170 2.33 -14.61 -4.23
C MET A 170 3.38 -14.91 -3.17
N ILE A 171 3.48 -14.13 -2.11
CA ILE A 171 4.35 -14.48 -0.97
C ILE A 171 3.91 -15.77 -0.27
N LEU A 172 2.63 -16.13 -0.35
CA LEU A 172 2.10 -17.35 0.26
C LEU A 172 2.59 -18.62 -0.43
N VAL A 173 3.04 -18.52 -1.70
CA VAL A 173 3.61 -19.67 -2.43
C VAL A 173 5.14 -19.73 -2.34
N ASP A 174 5.74 -18.89 -1.50
CA ASP A 174 7.15 -19.01 -1.17
C ASP A 174 7.49 -20.40 -0.63
N GLU A 175 8.66 -20.91 -0.94
CA GLU A 175 9.11 -22.23 -0.57
C GLU A 175 9.05 -22.50 0.93
N ALA A 176 9.57 -21.58 1.73
CA ALA A 176 9.58 -21.70 3.19
C ALA A 176 8.15 -21.67 3.75
N VAL A 177 7.28 -20.80 3.22
CA VAL A 177 5.86 -20.73 3.61
C VAL A 177 5.15 -22.04 3.27
N VAL A 178 5.26 -22.52 2.03
CA VAL A 178 4.61 -23.76 1.60
C VAL A 178 5.09 -24.96 2.43
N LYS A 179 6.41 -25.10 2.61
CA LYS A 179 6.98 -26.19 3.42
C LYS A 179 6.52 -26.16 4.86
N SER A 180 6.34 -24.96 5.45
CA SER A 180 5.81 -24.82 6.81
C SER A 180 4.34 -25.28 6.95
N CYS A 181 3.60 -25.27 5.84
CA CYS A 181 2.21 -25.72 5.79
C CYS A 181 2.04 -27.22 5.60
N LEU A 182 3.10 -27.93 5.17
CA LEU A 182 3.03 -29.37 4.92
C LEU A 182 3.04 -30.16 6.24
N PRO A 183 2.32 -31.30 6.32
CA PRO A 183 2.22 -32.09 7.53
C PRO A 183 3.37 -33.09 7.72
N PHE A 184 4.41 -33.02 6.91
CA PHE A 184 5.55 -33.94 6.91
C PHE A 184 6.68 -33.40 7.77
N ASP A 185 7.46 -34.30 8.38
CA ASP A 185 8.71 -33.96 9.08
C ASP A 185 9.94 -34.14 8.17
N ASP A 186 9.85 -35.00 7.15
CA ASP A 186 10.94 -35.27 6.21
C ASP A 186 11.10 -34.12 5.19
N ASP A 187 12.26 -33.49 5.21
CA ASP A 187 12.61 -32.38 4.33
C ASP A 187 12.64 -32.77 2.85
N LYS A 188 12.98 -34.02 2.51
CA LYS A 188 12.97 -34.50 1.13
C LYS A 188 11.55 -34.63 0.59
N GLU A 189 10.61 -35.05 1.44
CA GLU A 189 9.21 -35.12 1.07
C GLU A 189 8.61 -33.73 0.92
N LYS A 190 8.92 -32.78 1.82
CA LYS A 190 8.54 -31.38 1.69
C LYS A 190 9.06 -30.78 0.40
N GLN A 191 10.33 -31.03 0.08
CA GLN A 191 10.96 -30.52 -1.14
C GLN A 191 10.24 -31.04 -2.40
N ARG A 192 10.03 -32.36 -2.48
CA ARG A 192 9.31 -32.99 -3.60
C ARG A 192 7.89 -32.43 -3.77
N LYS A 193 7.17 -32.19 -2.65
CA LYS A 193 5.83 -31.61 -2.69
C LYS A 193 5.84 -30.18 -3.18
N PHE A 194 6.79 -29.39 -2.72
CA PHE A 194 6.97 -28.01 -3.19
C PHE A 194 7.30 -27.97 -4.70
N GLU A 195 8.23 -28.80 -5.17
CA GLU A 195 8.59 -28.86 -6.60
C GLU A 195 7.41 -29.25 -7.49
N ASN A 196 6.56 -30.17 -7.04
CA ASN A 196 5.34 -30.53 -7.75
C ASN A 196 4.34 -29.34 -7.79
N PHE A 197 4.15 -28.66 -6.67
CA PHE A 197 3.30 -27.49 -6.59
C PHE A 197 3.83 -26.34 -7.46
N GLN A 198 5.13 -26.09 -7.43
CA GLN A 198 5.80 -25.12 -8.31
C GLN A 198 5.54 -25.43 -9.79
N ARG A 199 5.72 -26.68 -10.18
CA ARG A 199 5.43 -27.13 -11.55
C ARG A 199 3.97 -26.90 -11.93
N SER A 200 3.04 -27.22 -11.04
CA SER A 200 1.62 -27.00 -11.30
C SER A 200 1.23 -25.52 -11.45
N ILE A 201 1.94 -24.61 -10.77
CA ILE A 201 1.80 -23.17 -10.96
C ILE A 201 2.28 -22.75 -12.36
N ILE A 202 3.44 -23.23 -12.78
CA ILE A 202 3.99 -22.96 -14.12
C ILE A 202 3.03 -23.44 -15.20
N GLU A 203 2.57 -24.70 -15.11
CA GLU A 203 1.58 -25.27 -16.02
C GLU A 203 0.28 -24.43 -16.07
N SER A 204 -0.20 -23.92 -14.92
CA SER A 204 -1.37 -23.04 -14.91
C SER A 204 -1.13 -21.72 -15.63
N CYS A 205 0.07 -21.14 -15.51
CA CYS A 205 0.43 -19.90 -16.19
C CYS A 205 0.55 -20.14 -17.71
N GLU A 206 1.13 -21.27 -18.15
CA GLU A 206 1.20 -21.67 -19.56
C GLU A 206 -0.21 -21.85 -20.15
N GLU A 207 -1.05 -22.67 -19.51
CA GLU A 207 -2.43 -22.93 -19.95
C GLU A 207 -3.29 -21.66 -20.04
N LYS A 208 -3.03 -20.68 -19.17
CA LYS A 208 -3.81 -19.44 -19.06
C LYS A 208 -3.06 -18.19 -19.53
N LYS A 209 -2.02 -18.36 -20.36
CA LYS A 209 -1.20 -17.27 -20.91
C LYS A 209 -2.04 -16.12 -21.45
N GLU A 210 -3.01 -16.40 -22.32
CA GLU A 210 -3.88 -15.37 -22.90
C GLU A 210 -4.69 -14.61 -21.85
N LYS A 211 -5.13 -15.28 -20.80
CA LYS A 211 -5.83 -14.65 -19.69
C LYS A 211 -4.91 -13.73 -18.89
N ILE A 212 -3.67 -14.14 -18.63
CA ILE A 212 -2.65 -13.34 -17.96
C ILE A 212 -2.41 -12.06 -18.74
N ILE A 213 -2.17 -12.18 -20.07
CA ILE A 213 -1.97 -11.03 -20.97
C ILE A 213 -3.19 -10.11 -20.95
N SER A 214 -4.41 -10.67 -21.06
CA SER A 214 -5.64 -9.87 -21.09
C SER A 214 -5.86 -9.07 -19.80
N ILE A 215 -5.57 -9.64 -18.62
CA ILE A 215 -5.67 -8.96 -17.33
C ILE A 215 -4.63 -7.82 -17.26
N ALA A 216 -3.39 -8.09 -17.68
CA ALA A 216 -2.32 -7.11 -17.69
C ALA A 216 -2.65 -5.93 -18.64
N LEU A 217 -3.11 -6.21 -19.85
CA LEU A 217 -3.54 -5.19 -20.81
C LEU A 217 -4.68 -4.35 -20.26
N LYS A 218 -5.70 -4.99 -19.65
CA LYS A 218 -6.80 -4.27 -19.02
C LYS A 218 -6.27 -3.32 -17.95
N LYS A 219 -5.35 -3.75 -17.10
CA LYS A 219 -4.80 -2.93 -16.02
C LYS A 219 -4.05 -1.71 -16.58
N ARG A 220 -3.20 -1.90 -17.58
CA ARG A 220 -2.49 -0.80 -18.25
C ARG A 220 -3.46 0.19 -18.91
N LEU A 221 -4.54 -0.30 -19.51
CA LEU A 221 -5.57 0.55 -20.10
C LEU A 221 -6.33 1.34 -19.02
N ASP A 222 -6.72 0.69 -17.93
CA ASP A 222 -7.41 1.34 -16.80
C ASP A 222 -6.54 2.46 -16.20
N GLU A 223 -5.25 2.22 -15.99
CA GLU A 223 -4.28 3.23 -15.51
C GLU A 223 -4.15 4.41 -16.47
N PHE A 224 -4.05 4.13 -17.78
CA PHE A 224 -4.00 5.16 -18.81
C PHE A 224 -5.27 6.03 -18.80
N LEU A 225 -6.45 5.41 -18.76
CA LEU A 225 -7.73 6.12 -18.71
C LEU A 225 -7.89 6.96 -17.45
N GLU A 226 -7.47 6.45 -16.30
CA GLU A 226 -7.50 7.20 -15.05
C GLU A 226 -6.53 8.39 -15.03
N GLY A 227 -5.36 8.25 -15.69
CA GLY A 227 -4.38 9.34 -15.85
C GLY A 227 -4.82 10.43 -16.83
N ASN A 228 -5.72 10.10 -17.73
CA ASN A 228 -6.19 10.96 -18.82
C ASN A 228 -7.66 11.31 -18.63
N CYS A 229 -7.92 12.40 -17.91
CA CYS A 229 -9.26 12.93 -17.66
C CYS A 229 -9.37 14.36 -18.17
N ILE A 230 -10.57 14.77 -18.61
CA ILE A 230 -10.85 16.16 -18.96
C ILE A 230 -10.78 17.01 -17.68
N GLN A 231 -9.77 17.86 -17.56
CA GLN A 231 -9.53 18.74 -16.42
C GLN A 231 -10.58 19.87 -16.31
N ASN A 232 -11.26 20.21 -17.42
CA ASN A 232 -12.26 21.28 -17.46
C ASN A 232 -13.60 20.79 -16.88
N ASN A 233 -14.06 21.38 -15.80
CA ASN A 233 -15.33 21.04 -15.16
C ASN A 233 -16.59 21.44 -15.98
N LYS A 234 -16.44 22.21 -17.08
CA LYS A 234 -17.50 22.62 -17.99
C LYS A 234 -17.02 22.53 -19.45
N PRO A 235 -16.66 21.33 -19.94
CA PRO A 235 -16.16 21.18 -21.29
C PRO A 235 -17.25 21.45 -22.34
N THR A 236 -16.86 22.01 -23.48
CA THR A 236 -17.73 22.08 -24.63
C THR A 236 -17.78 20.73 -25.36
N LYS A 237 -18.74 20.53 -26.27
CA LYS A 237 -18.81 19.34 -27.10
C LYS A 237 -17.50 19.14 -27.90
N ASP A 238 -16.96 20.23 -28.47
CA ASP A 238 -15.70 20.20 -29.22
C ASP A 238 -14.50 19.82 -28.37
N ASP A 239 -14.45 20.23 -27.10
CA ASP A 239 -13.40 19.84 -26.17
C ASP A 239 -13.44 18.32 -25.93
N VAL A 240 -14.64 17.77 -25.73
CA VAL A 240 -14.82 16.32 -25.52
C VAL A 240 -14.44 15.53 -26.77
N GLU A 241 -14.87 15.99 -27.98
CA GLU A 241 -14.52 15.31 -29.23
C GLU A 241 -13.01 15.34 -29.51
N LYS A 242 -12.33 16.46 -29.26
CA LYS A 242 -10.87 16.56 -29.37
C LYS A 242 -10.16 15.65 -28.35
N PHE A 243 -10.62 15.66 -27.12
CA PHE A 243 -10.05 14.80 -26.08
C PHE A 243 -10.13 13.33 -26.47
N LEU A 244 -11.31 12.83 -26.90
CA LEU A 244 -11.49 11.44 -27.31
C LEU A 244 -10.61 11.04 -28.50
N LYS A 245 -10.47 11.94 -29.50
CA LYS A 245 -9.57 11.70 -30.63
C LYS A 245 -8.09 11.61 -30.21
N ASN A 246 -7.67 12.48 -29.31
CA ASN A 246 -6.30 12.46 -28.80
C ASN A 246 -6.05 11.21 -27.95
N LEU A 247 -6.98 10.84 -27.08
CA LEU A 247 -6.87 9.67 -26.20
C LEU A 247 -6.58 8.38 -26.98
N VAL A 248 -7.27 8.18 -28.13
CA VAL A 248 -7.06 7.01 -28.99
C VAL A 248 -5.67 7.03 -29.64
N ASN A 249 -5.12 8.21 -29.93
CA ASN A 249 -3.80 8.34 -30.55
C ASN A 249 -2.65 8.29 -29.53
N GLU A 250 -2.91 8.61 -28.27
CA GLU A 250 -1.91 8.62 -27.19
C GLU A 250 -1.68 7.24 -26.59
N PHE A 251 -2.64 6.33 -26.65
CA PHE A 251 -2.47 4.96 -26.23
C PHE A 251 -1.90 4.09 -27.36
N ASP A 252 -0.59 3.84 -27.31
CA ASP A 252 0.06 2.93 -28.25
C ASP A 252 -0.29 1.47 -27.93
N THR A 253 -1.40 1.03 -28.52
CA THR A 253 -1.94 -0.33 -28.32
C THR A 253 -0.95 -1.40 -28.77
N SER A 254 -0.31 -1.23 -29.94
CA SER A 254 0.58 -2.26 -30.49
C SER A 254 1.80 -2.45 -29.61
N SER A 255 2.49 -1.36 -29.27
CA SER A 255 3.67 -1.39 -28.40
C SER A 255 3.35 -1.95 -27.01
N THR A 256 2.18 -1.60 -26.44
CA THR A 256 1.76 -2.13 -25.13
C THR A 256 1.47 -3.63 -25.19
N VAL A 257 0.78 -4.10 -26.22
CA VAL A 257 0.49 -5.53 -26.42
C VAL A 257 1.80 -6.32 -26.61
N ASP A 258 2.68 -5.84 -27.49
CA ASP A 258 3.96 -6.52 -27.78
C ASP A 258 4.83 -6.57 -26.53
N TYR A 259 4.91 -5.49 -25.73
CA TYR A 259 5.67 -5.43 -24.48
C TYR A 259 5.16 -6.44 -23.46
N ILE A 260 3.85 -6.45 -23.17
CA ILE A 260 3.28 -7.38 -22.19
C ILE A 260 3.43 -8.83 -22.66
N THR A 261 3.18 -9.08 -23.94
CA THR A 261 3.31 -10.43 -24.52
C THR A 261 4.73 -10.93 -24.40
N SER A 262 5.74 -10.11 -24.73
CA SER A 262 7.15 -10.53 -24.61
C SER A 262 7.53 -10.84 -23.17
N ILE A 263 7.13 -10.02 -22.19
CA ILE A 263 7.42 -10.30 -20.77
C ILE A 263 6.81 -11.64 -20.33
N VAL A 264 5.58 -11.94 -20.74
CA VAL A 264 4.92 -13.21 -20.39
C VAL A 264 5.63 -14.38 -21.05
N GLU A 265 5.96 -14.28 -22.33
CA GLU A 265 6.68 -15.33 -23.08
C GLU A 265 8.07 -15.58 -22.52
N ASP A 266 8.86 -14.53 -22.33
CA ASP A 266 10.22 -14.65 -21.77
C ASP A 266 10.20 -15.27 -20.35
N SER A 267 9.18 -14.92 -19.54
CA SER A 267 9.03 -15.48 -18.19
C SER A 267 8.69 -16.98 -18.23
N LEU A 268 7.78 -17.39 -19.12
CA LEU A 268 7.40 -18.80 -19.30
C LEU A 268 8.55 -19.63 -19.88
N ASP A 269 9.25 -19.08 -20.88
CA ASP A 269 10.39 -19.77 -21.53
C ASP A 269 11.57 -19.95 -20.57
N SER A 270 11.80 -18.99 -19.68
CA SER A 270 12.87 -19.08 -18.67
C SER A 270 12.64 -20.19 -17.65
N SER A 271 11.38 -20.54 -17.39
CA SER A 271 10.95 -21.45 -16.30
C SER A 271 11.51 -21.06 -14.92
N ASP A 272 12.00 -19.82 -14.76
CA ASP A 272 12.41 -19.28 -13.48
C ASP A 272 11.19 -18.93 -12.64
N PHE A 273 11.09 -19.53 -11.46
CA PHE A 273 9.90 -19.38 -10.62
C PHE A 273 9.66 -17.93 -10.16
N SER A 274 10.72 -17.15 -9.94
CA SER A 274 10.59 -15.74 -9.59
C SER A 274 9.97 -14.94 -10.74
N SER A 275 10.39 -15.21 -11.98
CA SER A 275 9.81 -14.60 -13.19
C SER A 275 8.35 -15.01 -13.38
N ILE A 276 8.01 -16.28 -13.10
CA ILE A 276 6.63 -16.76 -13.12
C ILE A 276 5.77 -16.03 -12.10
N LEU A 277 6.25 -15.85 -10.86
CA LEU A 277 5.50 -15.10 -9.83
C LEU A 277 5.31 -13.62 -10.19
N LYS A 278 6.24 -13.05 -10.96
CA LYS A 278 6.15 -11.66 -11.42
C LYS A 278 5.03 -11.45 -12.44
N ILE A 279 4.71 -12.45 -13.25
CA ILE A 279 3.63 -12.39 -14.24
C ILE A 279 2.31 -12.99 -13.74
N CYS A 280 2.33 -13.79 -12.68
CA CYS A 280 1.17 -14.54 -12.21
C CYS A 280 0.14 -13.64 -11.55
N ASN A 281 -0.98 -13.41 -12.22
CA ASN A 281 -2.17 -12.72 -11.71
C ASN A 281 -3.36 -13.68 -11.50
N LEU A 282 -3.06 -14.94 -11.23
CA LEU A 282 -4.04 -16.05 -11.11
C LEU A 282 -4.27 -16.44 -9.64
N LYS A 283 -4.34 -15.49 -8.71
CA LYS A 283 -4.42 -15.75 -7.26
C LYS A 283 -5.50 -16.73 -6.84
N GLN A 284 -6.69 -16.66 -7.43
CA GLN A 284 -7.77 -17.61 -7.10
C GLN A 284 -7.41 -19.04 -7.50
N GLU A 285 -6.82 -19.22 -8.68
CA GLU A 285 -6.40 -20.52 -9.18
C GLU A 285 -5.27 -21.08 -8.31
N ILE A 286 -4.24 -20.28 -8.07
CA ILE A 286 -3.04 -20.72 -7.38
C ILE A 286 -3.28 -20.92 -5.88
N ILE A 287 -3.84 -19.90 -5.22
CA ILE A 287 -3.99 -19.91 -3.76
C ILE A 287 -5.21 -20.69 -3.32
N GLU A 288 -6.40 -20.40 -3.91
CA GLU A 288 -7.66 -20.98 -3.45
C GLU A 288 -7.90 -22.38 -4.01
N TYR A 289 -7.49 -22.67 -5.24
CA TYR A 289 -7.71 -24.00 -5.82
C TYR A 289 -6.50 -24.92 -5.62
N ARG A 290 -5.35 -24.63 -6.20
CA ARG A 290 -4.17 -25.50 -6.13
C ARG A 290 -3.59 -25.60 -4.72
N GLY A 291 -3.48 -24.48 -4.02
CA GLY A 291 -3.02 -24.50 -2.62
C GLY A 291 -3.88 -25.39 -1.72
N ASN A 292 -5.19 -25.33 -1.88
CA ASN A 292 -6.12 -26.16 -1.09
C ASN A 292 -6.08 -27.65 -1.46
N THR A 293 -5.84 -27.98 -2.73
CA THR A 293 -5.85 -29.37 -3.23
C THR A 293 -4.50 -30.06 -3.11
N GLU A 294 -3.41 -29.34 -3.35
CA GLU A 294 -2.08 -29.93 -3.46
C GLU A 294 -1.25 -29.79 -2.17
N ILE A 295 -1.47 -28.74 -1.38
CA ILE A 295 -0.69 -28.48 -0.16
C ILE A 295 -1.50 -28.84 1.08
N THR A 296 -2.59 -28.09 1.35
CA THR A 296 -3.42 -28.34 2.55
C THR A 296 -4.76 -27.62 2.42
N PRO A 297 -5.86 -28.20 2.91
CA PRO A 297 -7.14 -27.50 3.02
C PRO A 297 -6.97 -26.16 3.78
N LYS A 298 -7.63 -25.11 3.30
CA LYS A 298 -7.50 -23.73 3.83
C LYS A 298 -6.05 -23.24 3.80
N PHE A 299 -5.39 -23.45 2.66
CA PHE A 299 -3.98 -23.11 2.48
C PHE A 299 -3.68 -21.64 2.80
N LYS A 300 -4.51 -20.72 2.30
CA LYS A 300 -4.33 -19.28 2.53
C LYS A 300 -4.28 -18.93 4.01
N GLU A 301 -5.26 -19.39 4.77
CA GLU A 301 -5.35 -19.12 6.20
C GLU A 301 -4.20 -19.76 6.97
N LYS A 302 -3.82 -20.98 6.57
CA LYS A 302 -2.71 -21.69 7.20
C LYS A 302 -1.37 -21.01 6.93
N ALA A 303 -1.11 -20.63 5.68
CA ALA A 303 0.09 -19.89 5.28
C ALA A 303 0.19 -18.56 6.02
N LEU A 304 -0.90 -17.79 6.07
CA LEU A 304 -0.94 -16.53 6.83
C LEU A 304 -0.70 -16.75 8.34
N SER A 305 -1.27 -17.82 8.90
CA SER A 305 -1.01 -18.20 10.29
C SER A 305 0.46 -18.54 10.54
N ARG A 306 1.13 -19.26 9.61
CA ARG A 306 2.56 -19.54 9.71
C ARG A 306 3.39 -18.27 9.68
N ILE A 307 3.15 -17.38 8.71
CA ILE A 307 3.82 -16.06 8.67
C ILE A 307 3.57 -15.27 9.97
N THR A 308 2.38 -15.38 10.55
CA THR A 308 2.04 -14.64 11.78
C THR A 308 2.79 -15.16 13.01
N LEU A 309 3.01 -16.47 13.12
CA LEU A 309 3.49 -17.11 14.36
C LEU A 309 4.98 -17.44 14.35
N ASP A 310 5.62 -17.42 13.18
CA ASP A 310 7.01 -17.85 13.01
C ASP A 310 7.91 -16.65 12.69
N SER A 311 8.67 -16.21 13.69
CA SER A 311 9.59 -15.07 13.58
C SER A 311 10.77 -15.33 12.64
N ASP A 312 11.22 -16.58 12.53
CA ASP A 312 12.34 -16.93 11.66
C ASP A 312 11.87 -16.90 10.20
N LEU A 313 10.66 -17.40 9.93
CA LEU A 313 10.02 -17.29 8.61
C LEU A 313 9.80 -15.81 8.22
N GLN A 314 9.34 -14.96 9.14
CA GLN A 314 9.20 -13.52 8.90
C GLN A 314 10.54 -12.89 8.49
N LYS A 315 11.62 -13.22 9.20
CA LYS A 315 12.97 -12.74 8.91
C LYS A 315 13.47 -13.21 7.55
N GLU A 316 13.24 -14.48 7.23
CA GLU A 316 13.61 -15.06 5.93
C GLU A 316 12.87 -14.34 4.77
N LEU A 317 11.56 -14.13 4.89
CA LEU A 317 10.76 -13.43 3.88
C LEU A 317 11.18 -11.97 3.71
N ARG A 318 11.47 -11.24 4.81
CA ARG A 318 12.00 -9.87 4.72
C ARG A 318 13.32 -9.84 3.98
N HIS A 319 14.25 -10.70 4.37
CA HIS A 319 15.57 -10.74 3.75
C HIS A 319 15.52 -11.13 2.25
N LYS A 320 14.59 -12.01 1.90
CA LYS A 320 14.43 -12.51 0.51
C LYS A 320 13.77 -11.47 -0.41
N TYR A 321 12.68 -10.86 0.03
CA TYR A 321 11.83 -10.05 -0.82
C TYR A 321 11.90 -8.55 -0.56
N PHE A 322 12.31 -8.14 0.65
CA PHE A 322 12.22 -6.76 1.11
C PHE A 322 13.54 -6.23 1.67
N LYS A 323 14.65 -6.81 1.25
CA LYS A 323 15.99 -6.48 1.78
C LYS A 323 16.29 -4.98 1.78
N GLU A 324 15.92 -4.29 0.70
CA GLU A 324 16.19 -2.85 0.57
C GLU A 324 15.30 -2.02 1.49
N LEU A 325 14.00 -2.36 1.58
CA LEU A 325 13.08 -1.72 2.52
C LEU A 325 13.50 -1.99 3.97
N GLU A 326 13.89 -3.23 4.29
CA GLU A 326 14.37 -3.60 5.63
C GLU A 326 15.61 -2.76 6.02
N ALA A 327 16.57 -2.60 5.11
CA ALA A 327 17.74 -1.76 5.34
C ALA A 327 17.36 -0.30 5.63
N GLU A 328 16.49 0.30 4.83
CA GLU A 328 16.00 1.67 5.04
C GLU A 328 15.26 1.85 6.38
N LEU A 329 14.52 0.84 6.83
CA LEU A 329 13.79 0.87 8.10
C LEU A 329 14.71 0.68 9.32
N LEU A 330 15.86 0.01 9.16
CA LEU A 330 16.85 -0.20 10.22
C LEU A 330 17.81 0.98 10.38
N ASP A 331 18.03 1.77 9.34
CA ASP A 331 18.91 2.95 9.37
C ASP A 331 18.26 4.18 10.05
N HIS A 332 17.01 4.04 10.51
CA HIS A 332 16.24 5.04 11.24
C HIS A 332 16.18 4.72 12.73
#